data_1d47090e6121349d2aca35cab697a1fd
#
_entry.id   1d47090e6121349d2aca35cab697a1fd
#
_cell.length_a   1.000
_cell.length_b   1.000
_cell.length_c   1.000
_cell.angle_alpha   90.00
_cell.angle_beta   90.00
_cell.angle_gamma   90.00
#
_symmetry.space_group_name_H-M   'P 1'
#
loop_
_entity.id
_entity.type
_entity.pdbx_description
1 polymer ?
#
loop_
_entity_poly.entity_id
_entity_poly.type
_entity_poly.pdbx_seq_one_letter_code
_entity_poly.pdbx_strand_id
1 'polypeptide(L)'
;MPFSLSPARSWLLNTRFPFADWFRNSSPYINAHRGRTFVILIEGDALSSSRRTQLIQDLALLHTLGVKLVVVFGVRPQVAEALQAAGIEADRHQGRWVVTREILGHLEQQVATLRLRLEASLSQGLPNTPLHGVEL
;
A
#
# COMPACT_ATOMS: atom_id res chain seq x y z
N MET A 1 55.02 15.91 -29.00
CA MET A 1 53.86 15.16 -29.47
C MET A 1 52.76 15.28 -28.43
N PRO A 2 51.73 16.10 -28.63
CA PRO A 2 50.62 16.14 -27.68
C PRO A 2 49.69 14.95 -27.98
N PHE A 3 49.43 14.12 -26.94
CA PHE A 3 48.40 13.08 -26.99
C PHE A 3 47.04 13.74 -27.10
N SER A 4 46.43 13.66 -28.28
CA SER A 4 45.03 14.00 -28.51
C SER A 4 44.15 12.98 -27.77
N LEU A 5 43.53 13.39 -26.67
CA LEU A 5 42.49 12.61 -26.01
C LEU A 5 41.27 12.57 -26.93
N SER A 6 40.96 11.37 -27.41
CA SER A 6 39.80 11.06 -28.24
C SER A 6 38.50 11.56 -27.58
N PRO A 7 37.55 12.16 -28.32
CA PRO A 7 36.28 12.68 -27.78
C PRO A 7 35.31 11.60 -27.21
N ALA A 8 35.72 10.33 -27.26
CA ALA A 8 34.89 9.19 -26.80
C ALA A 8 34.78 9.02 -25.28
N ARG A 9 35.44 9.87 -24.48
CA ARG A 9 35.39 9.77 -23.01
C ARG A 9 34.52 10.82 -22.29
N SER A 10 34.07 11.86 -23.02
CA SER A 10 33.29 12.94 -22.38
C SER A 10 31.87 12.56 -22.02
N TRP A 11 31.26 11.57 -22.68
CA TRP A 11 29.91 11.10 -22.38
C TRP A 11 29.87 10.20 -21.14
N LEU A 12 30.98 9.58 -20.73
CA LEU A 12 31.06 8.76 -19.51
C LEU A 12 31.09 9.59 -18.22
N LEU A 13 31.47 10.86 -18.29
CA LEU A 13 31.58 11.71 -17.11
C LEU A 13 30.30 12.51 -16.78
N ASN A 14 29.31 12.49 -17.66
CA ASN A 14 28.06 13.23 -17.48
C ASN A 14 26.85 12.34 -17.31
N THR A 15 27.02 11.05 -17.07
CA THR A 15 25.94 10.16 -16.63
C THR A 15 25.70 10.41 -15.13
N ARG A 16 25.01 11.49 -14.80
CA ARG A 16 24.32 11.61 -13.52
C ARG A 16 23.39 10.40 -13.45
N PHE A 17 23.65 9.49 -12.53
CA PHE A 17 22.73 8.40 -12.24
C PHE A 17 21.55 9.01 -11.46
N PRO A 18 20.38 9.22 -12.07
CA PRO A 18 19.24 9.87 -11.41
C PRO A 18 18.83 9.15 -10.15
N PHE A 19 19.06 7.83 -10.13
CA PHE A 19 18.80 6.97 -8.98
C PHE A 19 19.72 7.31 -7.79
N ALA A 20 21.02 7.55 -8.00
CA ALA A 20 21.95 7.85 -6.92
C ALA A 20 21.64 9.22 -6.26
N ASP A 21 21.27 10.21 -7.06
CA ASP A 21 20.85 11.52 -6.55
C ASP A 21 19.52 11.43 -5.81
N TRP A 22 18.54 10.70 -6.35
CA TRP A 22 17.27 10.42 -5.68
C TRP A 22 17.49 9.71 -4.34
N PHE A 23 18.32 8.66 -4.32
CA PHE A 23 18.62 7.90 -3.10
C PHE A 23 19.28 8.76 -2.02
N ARG A 24 20.27 9.57 -2.38
CA ARG A 24 20.91 10.51 -1.44
C ARG A 24 19.90 11.49 -0.84
N ASN A 25 19.02 12.02 -1.67
CA ASN A 25 17.99 12.97 -1.24
C ASN A 25 16.92 12.30 -0.37
N SER A 26 16.63 11.01 -0.58
CA SER A 26 15.62 10.25 0.18
C SER A 26 16.16 9.70 1.50
N SER A 27 17.47 9.45 1.60
CA SER A 27 18.10 8.83 2.79
C SER A 27 17.80 9.53 4.11
N PRO A 28 17.79 10.88 4.23
CA PRO A 28 17.44 11.57 5.47
C PRO A 28 16.01 11.28 5.92
N TYR A 29 15.07 11.20 4.96
CA TYR A 29 13.66 10.90 5.27
C TYR A 29 13.48 9.46 5.74
N ILE A 30 14.14 8.51 5.09
CA ILE A 30 14.16 7.09 5.49
C ILE A 30 14.68 6.98 6.92
N ASN A 31 15.78 7.64 7.23
CA ASN A 31 16.40 7.60 8.55
C ASN A 31 15.53 8.26 9.63
N ALA A 32 14.85 9.37 9.32
CA ALA A 32 13.96 10.08 10.23
C ALA A 32 12.71 9.25 10.61
N HIS A 33 12.25 8.37 9.73
CA HIS A 33 11.04 7.59 9.92
C HIS A 33 11.28 6.14 10.36
N ARG A 34 12.49 5.65 10.27
CA ARG A 34 12.85 4.31 10.72
C ARG A 34 12.50 4.10 12.20
N GLY A 35 11.81 3.01 12.50
CA GLY A 35 11.36 2.68 13.86
C GLY A 35 10.12 3.45 14.31
N ARG A 36 9.63 4.42 13.54
CA ARG A 36 8.40 5.14 13.84
C ARG A 36 7.18 4.28 13.49
N THR A 37 6.07 4.54 14.18
CA THR A 37 4.78 3.89 13.88
C THR A 37 3.92 4.84 13.06
N PHE A 38 3.49 4.38 11.90
CA PHE A 38 2.53 5.09 11.04
C PHE A 38 1.17 4.42 11.17
N VAL A 39 0.15 5.23 11.41
CA VAL A 39 -1.24 4.79 11.33
C VAL A 39 -1.79 5.23 9.97
N ILE A 40 -2.12 4.28 9.13
CA ILE A 40 -2.56 4.51 7.75
C ILE A 40 -4.02 4.12 7.63
N LEU A 41 -4.87 5.10 7.31
CA LEU A 41 -6.28 4.86 7.00
C LEU A 41 -6.43 4.60 5.50
N ILE A 42 -7.02 3.46 5.16
CA ILE A 42 -7.31 3.07 3.78
C ILE A 42 -8.82 2.98 3.61
N GLU A 43 -9.37 3.78 2.73
CA GLU A 43 -10.79 3.71 2.41
C GLU A 43 -11.13 2.43 1.63
N GLY A 44 -12.34 1.90 1.84
CA GLY A 44 -12.79 0.67 1.20
C GLY A 44 -12.75 0.71 -0.32
N ASP A 45 -12.97 1.88 -0.93
CA ASP A 45 -12.90 2.08 -2.38
C ASP A 45 -11.47 1.87 -2.91
N ALA A 46 -10.45 2.29 -2.17
CA ALA A 46 -9.05 2.06 -2.54
C ALA A 46 -8.72 0.57 -2.58
N LEU A 47 -9.31 -0.21 -1.68
CA LEU A 47 -9.11 -1.67 -1.61
C LEU A 47 -9.88 -2.45 -2.70
N SER A 48 -10.92 -1.87 -3.29
CA SER A 48 -11.65 -2.42 -4.43
C SER A 48 -11.09 -1.97 -5.78
N SER A 49 -10.19 -0.98 -5.77
CA SER A 49 -9.65 -0.39 -7.00
C SER A 49 -8.55 -1.25 -7.63
N SER A 50 -8.27 -0.98 -8.92
CA SER A 50 -7.13 -1.57 -9.64
C SER A 50 -5.77 -1.18 -9.02
N ARG A 51 -5.72 -0.13 -8.20
CA ARG A 51 -4.51 0.35 -7.51
C ARG A 51 -4.19 -0.42 -6.22
N ARG A 52 -5.05 -1.36 -5.81
CA ARG A 52 -4.84 -2.15 -4.58
C ARG A 52 -3.46 -2.81 -4.53
N THR A 53 -3.03 -3.41 -5.62
CA THR A 53 -1.72 -4.09 -5.68
C THR A 53 -0.58 -3.12 -5.43
N GLN A 54 -0.61 -1.94 -6.06
CA GLN A 54 0.40 -0.91 -5.86
C GLN A 54 0.41 -0.41 -4.41
N LEU A 55 -0.77 -0.17 -3.82
CA LEU A 55 -0.90 0.25 -2.43
C LEU A 55 -0.27 -0.78 -1.47
N ILE A 56 -0.51 -2.07 -1.67
CA ILE A 56 0.08 -3.13 -0.86
C ILE A 56 1.60 -3.17 -1.01
N GLN A 57 2.11 -2.98 -2.23
CA GLN A 57 3.55 -2.90 -2.48
C GLN A 57 4.19 -1.71 -1.77
N ASP A 58 3.54 -0.54 -1.78
CA ASP A 58 4.01 0.66 -1.10
C ASP A 58 4.04 0.45 0.43
N LEU A 59 3.04 -0.22 1.00
CA LEU A 59 3.01 -0.57 2.43
C LEU A 59 4.15 -1.54 2.78
N ALA A 60 4.35 -2.59 1.98
CA ALA A 60 5.44 -3.54 2.17
C ALA A 60 6.81 -2.86 2.08
N LEU A 61 6.98 -1.92 1.14
CA LEU A 61 8.19 -1.12 1.02
C LEU A 61 8.45 -0.27 2.27
N LEU A 62 7.44 0.44 2.79
CA LEU A 62 7.57 1.22 4.03
C LEU A 62 7.98 0.35 5.21
N HIS A 63 7.38 -0.85 5.33
CA HIS A 63 7.75 -1.80 6.36
C HIS A 63 9.22 -2.24 6.25
N THR A 64 9.67 -2.56 5.04
CA THR A 64 11.07 -2.94 4.77
C THR A 64 12.06 -1.82 5.10
N LEU A 65 11.65 -0.57 4.91
CA LEU A 65 12.46 0.60 5.31
C LEU A 65 12.50 0.79 6.85
N GLY A 66 11.85 -0.09 7.61
CA GLY A 66 11.87 -0.10 9.06
C GLY A 66 10.79 0.74 9.72
N VAL A 67 9.74 1.13 8.98
CA VAL A 67 8.55 1.78 9.54
C VAL A 67 7.61 0.72 10.09
N LYS A 68 7.09 0.93 11.30
CA LYS A 68 6.03 0.11 11.87
C LYS A 68 4.69 0.59 11.36
N LEU A 69 3.85 -0.31 10.85
CA LEU A 69 2.58 0.05 10.24
C LEU A 69 1.41 -0.44 11.08
N VAL A 70 0.44 0.46 11.30
CA VAL A 70 -0.91 0.13 11.78
C VAL A 70 -1.86 0.51 10.67
N VAL A 71 -2.48 -0.49 10.04
CA VAL A 71 -3.39 -0.28 8.93
C VAL A 71 -4.82 -0.32 9.45
N VAL A 72 -5.54 0.77 9.25
CA VAL A 72 -6.99 0.90 9.52
C VAL A 72 -7.70 0.94 8.17
N PHE A 73 -8.67 0.10 7.94
CA PHE A 73 -9.36 0.05 6.66
C PHE A 73 -10.88 0.13 6.79
N GLY A 74 -11.51 0.75 5.79
CA GLY A 74 -12.96 0.81 5.65
C GLY A 74 -13.48 -0.34 4.80
N VAL A 75 -14.74 -0.74 5.04
CA VAL A 75 -15.43 -1.83 4.30
C VAL A 75 -16.77 -1.39 3.71
N ARG A 76 -17.03 -0.09 3.71
CA ARG A 76 -18.35 0.44 3.32
C ARG A 76 -18.79 0.01 1.91
N PRO A 77 -17.97 0.10 0.86
CA PRO A 77 -18.36 -0.32 -0.49
C PRO A 77 -18.64 -1.81 -0.56
N GLN A 78 -17.81 -2.64 0.08
CA GLN A 78 -17.95 -4.10 0.07
C GLN A 78 -19.22 -4.56 0.79
N VAL A 79 -19.55 -3.90 1.90
CA VAL A 79 -20.82 -4.17 2.63
C VAL A 79 -22.01 -3.71 1.79
N ALA A 80 -21.94 -2.54 1.13
CA ALA A 80 -23.01 -2.06 0.27
C ALA A 80 -23.31 -3.04 -0.88
N GLU A 81 -22.26 -3.55 -1.52
CA GLU A 81 -22.36 -4.54 -2.59
C GLU A 81 -22.97 -5.87 -2.08
N ALA A 82 -22.53 -6.35 -0.90
CA ALA A 82 -23.04 -7.57 -0.29
C ALA A 82 -24.54 -7.45 0.09
N LEU A 83 -24.95 -6.31 0.63
CA LEU A 83 -26.36 -6.04 0.98
C LEU A 83 -27.22 -5.96 -0.29
N GLN A 84 -26.73 -5.27 -1.32
CA GLN A 84 -27.43 -5.21 -2.61
C GLN A 84 -27.60 -6.60 -3.23
N ALA A 85 -26.58 -7.43 -3.19
CA ALA A 85 -26.63 -8.81 -3.70
C ALA A 85 -27.61 -9.69 -2.90
N ALA A 86 -27.79 -9.40 -1.60
CA ALA A 86 -28.74 -10.09 -0.73
C ALA A 86 -30.19 -9.52 -0.81
N GLY A 87 -30.39 -8.41 -1.55
CA GLY A 87 -31.68 -7.71 -1.63
C GLY A 87 -32.07 -7.00 -0.31
N ILE A 88 -31.08 -6.65 0.51
CA ILE A 88 -31.28 -5.99 1.80
C ILE A 88 -31.06 -4.48 1.63
N GLU A 89 -32.09 -3.71 1.96
CA GLU A 89 -31.98 -2.25 2.02
C GLU A 89 -31.56 -1.80 3.42
N ALA A 90 -30.51 -1.00 3.48
CA ALA A 90 -30.04 -0.41 4.73
C ALA A 90 -30.63 0.98 4.93
N ASP A 91 -31.41 1.13 5.98
CA ASP A 91 -31.94 2.43 6.40
C ASP A 91 -30.79 3.38 6.75
N ARG A 92 -31.02 4.66 6.47
CA ARG A 92 -30.07 5.74 6.79
C ARG A 92 -30.67 6.73 7.75
N HIS A 93 -29.96 7.00 8.83
CA HIS A 93 -30.27 8.08 9.75
C HIS A 93 -29.11 9.09 9.75
N GLN A 94 -29.38 10.34 9.41
CA GLN A 94 -28.37 11.42 9.31
C GLN A 94 -27.12 11.01 8.48
N GLY A 95 -27.33 10.34 7.34
CA GLY A 95 -26.27 9.89 6.44
C GLY A 95 -25.48 8.65 6.91
N ARG A 96 -25.80 8.09 8.05
CA ARG A 96 -25.22 6.86 8.60
C ARG A 96 -26.16 5.68 8.42
N TRP A 97 -25.63 4.50 8.18
CA TRP A 97 -26.44 3.28 8.14
C TRP A 97 -26.95 2.92 9.53
N VAL A 98 -28.21 2.51 9.60
CA VAL A 98 -28.77 1.85 10.77
C VAL A 98 -28.39 0.38 10.68
N VAL A 99 -27.49 -0.06 11.56
CA VAL A 99 -26.99 -1.44 11.54
C VAL A 99 -27.94 -2.33 12.32
N THR A 100 -28.76 -3.12 11.61
CA THR A 100 -29.56 -4.20 12.18
C THR A 100 -28.69 -5.44 12.43
N ARG A 101 -29.23 -6.45 13.12
CA ARG A 101 -28.53 -7.72 13.35
C ARG A 101 -28.16 -8.42 12.03
N GLU A 102 -29.00 -8.33 11.03
CA GLU A 102 -28.78 -8.90 9.71
C GLU A 102 -27.63 -8.18 8.97
N ILE A 103 -27.66 -6.85 8.96
CA ILE A 103 -26.60 -6.02 8.38
C ILE A 103 -25.27 -6.26 9.11
N LEU A 104 -25.29 -6.45 10.44
CA LEU A 104 -24.10 -6.74 11.22
C LEU A 104 -23.41 -8.03 10.76
N GLY A 105 -24.17 -9.09 10.46
CA GLY A 105 -23.61 -10.34 9.94
C GLY A 105 -22.88 -10.16 8.62
N HIS A 106 -23.46 -9.40 7.70
CA HIS A 106 -22.80 -9.06 6.43
C HIS A 106 -21.54 -8.21 6.64
N LEU A 107 -21.59 -7.24 7.56
CA LEU A 107 -20.46 -6.40 7.90
C LEU A 107 -19.29 -7.22 8.47
N GLU A 108 -19.55 -8.10 9.44
CA GLU A 108 -18.54 -8.98 10.03
C GLU A 108 -17.89 -9.88 8.97
N GLN A 109 -18.68 -10.44 8.07
CA GLN A 109 -18.18 -11.28 6.99
C GLN A 109 -17.26 -10.49 6.04
N GLN A 110 -17.64 -9.28 5.65
CA GLN A 110 -16.84 -8.46 4.76
C GLN A 110 -15.53 -8.00 5.43
N VAL A 111 -15.59 -7.62 6.72
CA VAL A 111 -14.40 -7.28 7.50
C VAL A 111 -13.43 -8.46 7.57
N ALA A 112 -13.92 -9.65 7.93
CA ALA A 112 -13.09 -10.84 8.03
C ALA A 112 -12.46 -11.22 6.68
N THR A 113 -13.24 -11.19 5.60
CA THR A 113 -12.78 -11.51 4.25
C THR A 113 -11.69 -10.53 3.80
N LEU A 114 -11.93 -9.24 3.99
CA LEU A 114 -11.00 -8.21 3.55
C LEU A 114 -9.70 -8.23 4.37
N ARG A 115 -9.81 -8.46 5.68
CA ARG A 115 -8.66 -8.65 6.57
C ARG A 115 -7.77 -9.80 6.09
N LEU A 116 -8.35 -10.98 5.89
CA LEU A 116 -7.60 -12.15 5.43
C LEU A 116 -6.92 -11.91 4.07
N ARG A 117 -7.60 -11.21 3.15
CA ARG A 117 -7.02 -10.85 1.85
C ARG A 117 -5.85 -9.86 1.97
N LEU A 118 -5.94 -8.89 2.88
CA LEU A 118 -4.86 -7.94 3.15
C LEU A 118 -3.67 -8.65 3.78
N GLU A 119 -3.88 -9.45 4.83
CA GLU A 119 -2.85 -10.22 5.51
C GLU A 119 -2.14 -11.16 4.53
N ALA A 120 -2.88 -11.91 3.72
CA ALA A 120 -2.30 -12.77 2.69
C ALA A 120 -1.46 -12.00 1.67
N SER A 121 -1.95 -10.85 1.21
CA SER A 121 -1.24 -10.03 0.23
C SER A 121 0.05 -9.41 0.81
N LEU A 122 0.03 -8.98 2.06
CA LEU A 122 1.20 -8.45 2.75
C LEU A 122 2.22 -9.54 3.04
N SER A 123 1.78 -10.74 3.42
CA SER A 123 2.65 -11.90 3.68
C SER A 123 3.34 -12.45 2.44
N GLN A 124 2.75 -12.26 1.25
CA GLN A 124 3.40 -12.65 -0.01
C GLN A 124 4.58 -11.75 -0.38
N GLY A 125 4.68 -10.58 0.22
CA GLY A 125 5.72 -9.60 -0.08
C GLY A 125 5.63 -9.03 -1.48
N LEU A 126 6.75 -8.48 -1.96
CA LEU A 126 6.83 -7.88 -3.30
C LEU A 126 7.25 -8.95 -4.32
N PRO A 127 6.40 -9.34 -5.28
CA PRO A 127 6.77 -10.30 -6.30
C PRO A 127 7.99 -9.81 -7.10
N ASN A 128 8.92 -10.72 -7.40
CA ASN A 128 10.15 -10.46 -8.15
C ASN A 128 11.14 -9.45 -7.52
N THR A 129 11.08 -9.28 -6.20
CA THR A 129 12.04 -8.46 -5.47
C THR A 129 12.72 -9.29 -4.37
N PRO A 130 13.87 -8.82 -3.83
CA PRO A 130 14.49 -9.44 -2.65
C PRO A 130 13.58 -9.43 -1.40
N LEU A 131 12.45 -8.72 -1.45
CA LEU A 131 11.46 -8.60 -0.39
C LEU A 131 10.37 -9.68 -0.47
N HIS A 132 10.43 -10.55 -1.50
CA HIS A 132 9.50 -11.67 -1.62
C HIS A 132 9.77 -12.69 -0.50
N GLY A 133 8.73 -12.98 0.28
CA GLY A 133 8.84 -13.93 1.41
C GLY A 133 9.35 -13.32 2.72
N VAL A 134 9.41 -11.99 2.86
CA VAL A 134 9.63 -11.35 4.16
C VAL A 134 8.36 -11.54 4.99
N GLU A 135 8.47 -12.29 6.09
CA GLU A 135 7.39 -12.44 7.06
C GLU A 135 7.13 -11.10 7.77
N LEU A 136 5.87 -10.70 7.85
CA LEU A 136 5.41 -9.50 8.53
C LEU A 136 4.96 -9.82 9.96
#